data_32f814eaeecc2a1f50ce6406a5d2ac7c
#
_entry.id   32f814eaeecc2a1f50ce6406a5d2ac7c
#
_cell.length_a   1.000
_cell.length_b   1.000
_cell.length_c   1.000
_cell.angle_alpha   90.00
_cell.angle_beta   90.00
_cell.angle_gamma   90.00
#
_symmetry.space_group_name_H-M   'P 1'
#
loop_
_entity.id
_entity.type
_entity.pdbx_description
1 polymer ?
#
loop_
_entity_poly.entity_id
_entity_poly.type
_entity_poly.pdbx_seq_one_letter_code
_entity_poly.pdbx_strand_id
1 'polypeptide(L)'
;MRRSLKIISALAASAMIIGAFTGCGGEKKDAPKAADAGNKTAVKLVVSSTERPIAWQDEDGKIQGFEYDIWQEVNKNLKDYTLDIKAVPPETQDVMMESGDAKVASGGYYRTPRREKDYIVPNTPIGASSVMIYVLKDNQNKFSNLEDAVKNGKQVPNTPNGGIYKVLTDWNAAHDNLMKEVPIQDGLTVADRLQSLKTGQYDFMVYPDNFGVEETAKAMGIEIVTVGKPIKVNEIVVIVNKKEEKLAAEIDAALKKLTDDGTIARLSEKWYHRNLLDNLKELKK
;
A
#
# COMPACT_ATOMS: atom_id res chain seq x y z
N MET A 1 -27.53 8.14 -53.86
CA MET A 1 -28.76 8.94 -53.69
C MET A 1 -28.51 9.93 -52.57
N ARG A 2 -28.52 11.23 -52.96
CA ARG A 2 -28.36 12.40 -52.08
C ARG A 2 -29.62 12.59 -51.25
N ARG A 3 -29.50 13.00 -49.97
CA ARG A 3 -30.40 13.99 -49.36
C ARG A 3 -29.74 14.66 -48.15
N SER A 4 -29.36 15.88 -48.39
CA SER A 4 -29.07 16.96 -47.47
C SER A 4 -30.38 17.53 -46.88
N LEU A 5 -30.30 18.20 -45.74
CA LEU A 5 -31.05 19.38 -45.29
C LEU A 5 -31.18 19.32 -43.75
N LYS A 6 -31.14 20.34 -42.89
CA LYS A 6 -30.87 21.80 -42.99
C LYS A 6 -30.58 22.34 -41.59
N ILE A 7 -29.78 23.35 -41.56
CA ILE A 7 -29.49 24.26 -40.44
C ILE A 7 -30.73 25.04 -40.08
N ILE A 8 -31.03 25.21 -38.76
CA ILE A 8 -31.79 26.36 -38.27
C ILE A 8 -31.10 26.91 -37.00
N SER A 9 -30.54 28.09 -37.19
CA SER A 9 -30.12 29.04 -36.15
C SER A 9 -31.32 29.76 -35.60
N ALA A 10 -31.39 29.99 -34.30
CA ALA A 10 -32.22 31.01 -33.70
C ALA A 10 -31.46 31.68 -32.54
N LEU A 11 -31.02 32.89 -32.81
CA LEU A 11 -30.68 33.93 -31.83
C LEU A 11 -31.98 34.48 -31.23
N ALA A 12 -32.02 34.68 -29.92
CA ALA A 12 -32.85 35.70 -29.32
C ALA A 12 -32.14 36.27 -28.08
N ALA A 13 -31.94 37.55 -28.12
CA ALA A 13 -31.33 38.42 -27.11
C ALA A 13 -32.42 39.06 -26.21
N SER A 14 -31.99 39.69 -25.13
CA SER A 14 -32.64 40.71 -24.29
C SER A 14 -33.47 40.17 -23.10
N ALA A 15 -33.39 40.67 -21.88
CA ALA A 15 -33.31 42.07 -21.41
C ALA A 15 -32.85 42.16 -19.95
N MET A 16 -32.13 43.22 -19.61
CA MET A 16 -31.88 43.72 -18.25
C MET A 16 -33.17 44.17 -17.58
N ILE A 17 -33.31 43.83 -16.29
CA ILE A 17 -34.18 44.57 -15.37
C ILE A 17 -33.37 44.94 -14.12
N ILE A 18 -33.09 46.25 -14.00
CA ILE A 18 -32.59 46.89 -12.79
C ILE A 18 -33.80 47.16 -11.91
N GLY A 19 -33.79 46.63 -10.71
CA GLY A 19 -34.78 46.94 -9.67
C GLY A 19 -34.07 47.25 -8.36
N ALA A 20 -33.88 48.52 -8.07
CA ALA A 20 -33.47 49.01 -6.76
C ALA A 20 -34.65 48.96 -5.79
N PHE A 21 -34.51 48.29 -4.67
CA PHE A 21 -35.33 48.54 -3.48
C PHE A 21 -34.43 48.66 -2.24
N THR A 22 -34.43 49.88 -1.72
CA THR A 22 -33.95 50.24 -0.38
C THR A 22 -34.96 49.78 0.67
N GLY A 23 -34.48 49.13 1.73
CA GLY A 23 -35.29 48.74 2.90
C GLY A 23 -34.43 48.24 4.06
N CYS A 24 -34.41 49.01 5.12
CA CYS A 24 -33.69 48.87 6.39
C CYS A 24 -33.91 47.57 7.18
N GLY A 25 -32.87 47.16 7.90
CA GLY A 25 -32.95 46.67 9.28
C GLY A 25 -33.17 45.17 9.45
N GLY A 26 -32.14 44.45 9.84
CA GLY A 26 -32.22 43.08 10.32
C GLY A 26 -30.83 42.51 10.61
N GLU A 27 -30.60 42.09 11.85
CA GLU A 27 -29.37 41.57 12.41
C GLU A 27 -28.63 40.59 11.49
N LYS A 28 -27.38 40.89 11.24
CA LYS A 28 -26.42 39.94 10.62
C LYS A 28 -26.17 38.79 11.58
N LYS A 29 -26.84 37.67 11.36
CA LYS A 29 -26.31 36.37 11.81
C LYS A 29 -25.11 36.08 10.95
N ASP A 30 -23.93 36.01 11.57
CA ASP A 30 -22.67 35.55 10.95
C ASP A 30 -22.91 34.17 10.33
N ALA A 31 -22.91 34.12 9.01
CA ALA A 31 -22.77 32.86 8.30
C ALA A 31 -21.38 32.26 8.63
N PRO A 32 -21.25 30.95 8.83
CA PRO A 32 -19.95 30.35 9.08
C PRO A 32 -19.04 30.72 7.90
N LYS A 33 -17.89 31.34 8.19
CA LYS A 33 -16.82 31.55 7.22
C LYS A 33 -16.54 30.22 6.56
N ALA A 34 -16.78 30.11 5.25
CA ALA A 34 -16.22 29.04 4.45
C ALA A 34 -14.73 29.01 4.74
N ALA A 35 -14.24 27.85 5.21
CA ALA A 35 -12.82 27.63 5.41
C ALA A 35 -12.13 27.95 4.09
N ASP A 36 -11.09 28.79 4.20
CA ASP A 36 -10.21 29.22 3.12
C ASP A 36 -9.72 27.96 2.38
N ALA A 37 -10.32 27.66 1.23
CA ALA A 37 -9.85 26.64 0.31
C ALA A 37 -8.61 27.23 -0.38
N GLY A 38 -7.52 27.38 0.38
CA GLY A 38 -6.23 27.77 -0.11
C GLY A 38 -5.91 26.95 -1.35
N ASN A 39 -5.33 27.60 -2.34
CA ASN A 39 -5.01 27.04 -3.66
C ASN A 39 -3.94 25.93 -3.51
N LYS A 40 -4.36 24.72 -3.04
CA LYS A 40 -3.46 23.58 -2.81
C LYS A 40 -2.92 23.07 -4.14
N THR A 41 -1.64 22.75 -4.16
CA THR A 41 -1.00 22.13 -5.33
C THR A 41 -1.42 20.67 -5.45
N ALA A 42 -2.02 20.30 -6.58
CA ALA A 42 -2.36 18.90 -6.86
C ALA A 42 -1.10 18.11 -7.21
N VAL A 43 -0.88 16.99 -6.54
CA VAL A 43 0.24 16.07 -6.78
C VAL A 43 -0.25 14.65 -7.01
N LYS A 44 0.32 13.97 -8.02
CA LYS A 44 -0.02 12.60 -8.32
C LYS A 44 0.67 11.65 -7.33
N LEU A 45 -0.15 10.81 -6.71
CA LEU A 45 0.25 9.69 -5.87
C LEU A 45 -0.20 8.40 -6.52
N VAL A 46 0.67 7.39 -6.58
CA VAL A 46 0.35 6.07 -7.12
C VAL A 46 0.35 5.00 -6.02
N VAL A 47 -0.68 4.16 -6.04
CA VAL A 47 -0.82 2.97 -5.18
C VAL A 47 -0.94 1.73 -6.05
N SER A 48 -0.76 0.54 -5.48
CA SER A 48 -0.98 -0.71 -6.22
C SER A 48 -2.43 -0.87 -6.67
N SER A 49 -2.64 -1.42 -7.87
CA SER A 49 -3.97 -1.79 -8.38
C SER A 49 -4.35 -3.24 -8.10
N THR A 50 -3.43 -4.07 -7.56
CA THR A 50 -3.61 -5.52 -7.50
C THR A 50 -3.27 -6.16 -6.16
N GLU A 51 -2.66 -5.45 -5.21
CA GLU A 51 -2.11 -6.04 -3.97
C GLU A 51 -3.08 -5.92 -2.79
N ARG A 52 -3.87 -6.96 -2.58
CA ARG A 52 -4.76 -7.07 -1.41
C ARG A 52 -3.97 -7.56 -0.18
N PRO A 53 -4.25 -7.03 1.01
CA PRO A 53 -5.14 -5.91 1.36
C PRO A 53 -4.41 -4.54 1.38
N ILE A 54 -3.21 -4.43 0.79
CA ILE A 54 -2.38 -3.21 0.76
C ILE A 54 -3.12 -2.09 0.03
N ALA A 55 -3.29 -2.23 -1.27
CA ALA A 55 -4.14 -1.40 -2.13
C ALA A 55 -4.50 -2.17 -3.41
N TRP A 56 -5.73 -2.04 -3.86
CA TRP A 56 -6.19 -2.63 -5.13
C TRP A 56 -7.34 -1.82 -5.72
N GLN A 57 -7.60 -2.04 -7.00
CA GLN A 57 -8.77 -1.52 -7.68
C GLN A 57 -9.77 -2.66 -7.91
N ASP A 58 -11.03 -2.46 -7.56
CA ASP A 58 -12.08 -3.44 -7.81
C ASP A 58 -12.60 -3.37 -9.26
N GLU A 59 -13.55 -4.25 -9.60
CA GLU A 59 -14.13 -4.35 -10.95
C GLU A 59 -14.88 -3.08 -11.36
N ASP A 60 -15.39 -2.30 -10.41
CA ASP A 60 -16.05 -1.02 -10.62
C ASP A 60 -15.05 0.15 -10.73
N GLY A 61 -13.78 -0.12 -10.64
CA GLY A 61 -12.71 0.89 -10.72
C GLY A 61 -12.46 1.64 -9.40
N LYS A 62 -13.07 1.21 -8.28
CA LYS A 62 -12.89 1.84 -6.99
C LYS A 62 -11.60 1.35 -6.31
N ILE A 63 -10.79 2.27 -5.84
CA ILE A 63 -9.56 1.95 -5.09
C ILE A 63 -9.93 1.63 -3.63
N GLN A 64 -9.33 0.57 -3.09
CA GLN A 64 -9.53 0.09 -1.73
C GLN A 64 -8.20 -0.37 -1.14
N GLY A 65 -8.15 -0.54 0.18
CA GLY A 65 -7.01 -1.11 0.88
C GLY A 65 -6.49 -0.27 2.03
N PHE A 66 -5.60 -0.87 2.80
CA PHE A 66 -4.99 -0.25 3.98
C PHE A 66 -4.27 1.06 3.65
N GLU A 67 -3.38 1.02 2.66
CA GLU A 67 -2.61 2.19 2.28
C GLU A 67 -3.47 3.25 1.59
N TYR A 68 -4.47 2.85 0.80
CA TYR A 68 -5.43 3.81 0.25
C TYR A 68 -6.18 4.56 1.34
N ASP A 69 -6.67 3.87 2.37
CA ASP A 69 -7.36 4.52 3.49
C ASP A 69 -6.44 5.47 4.27
N ILE A 70 -5.16 5.10 4.47
CA ILE A 70 -4.16 6.00 5.06
C ILE A 70 -4.02 7.27 4.21
N TRP A 71 -3.93 7.13 2.88
CA TRP A 71 -3.77 8.28 2.00
C TRP A 71 -4.98 9.21 1.98
N GLN A 72 -6.20 8.67 2.16
CA GLN A 72 -7.39 9.50 2.35
C GLN A 72 -7.26 10.36 3.62
N GLU A 73 -6.76 9.80 4.71
CA GLU A 73 -6.54 10.53 5.97
C GLU A 73 -5.35 11.51 5.87
N VAL A 74 -4.24 11.13 5.24
CA VAL A 74 -3.11 12.02 4.97
C VAL A 74 -3.57 13.23 4.17
N ASN A 75 -4.33 13.04 3.09
CA ASN A 75 -4.81 14.12 2.22
C ASN A 75 -5.62 15.20 2.98
N LYS A 76 -6.39 14.81 3.99
CA LYS A 76 -7.12 15.74 4.87
C LYS A 76 -6.18 16.61 5.73
N ASN A 77 -4.97 16.12 6.00
CA ASN A 77 -4.01 16.76 6.89
C ASN A 77 -2.91 17.55 6.15
N LEU A 78 -2.79 17.44 4.83
CA LEU A 78 -1.88 18.27 4.05
C LEU A 78 -2.35 19.72 4.02
N LYS A 79 -1.42 20.68 4.12
CA LYS A 79 -1.70 22.13 4.12
C LYS A 79 -1.66 22.71 2.72
N ASP A 80 -0.56 22.48 2.01
CA ASP A 80 -0.26 23.14 0.74
C ASP A 80 -0.50 22.23 -0.47
N TYR A 81 -0.82 20.95 -0.24
CA TYR A 81 -0.99 19.95 -1.30
C TYR A 81 -2.34 19.24 -1.23
N THR A 82 -2.78 18.73 -2.37
CA THR A 82 -3.89 17.76 -2.48
C THR A 82 -3.42 16.58 -3.32
N LEU A 83 -3.84 15.36 -2.95
CA LEU A 83 -3.39 14.12 -3.59
C LEU A 83 -4.39 13.68 -4.67
N ASP A 84 -3.91 13.55 -5.91
CA ASP A 84 -4.58 12.83 -6.99
C ASP A 84 -4.12 11.38 -6.97
N ILE A 85 -4.90 10.50 -6.32
CA ILE A 85 -4.51 9.10 -6.07
C ILE A 85 -4.92 8.25 -7.26
N LYS A 86 -3.96 7.53 -7.84
CA LYS A 86 -4.14 6.58 -8.95
C LYS A 86 -3.71 5.19 -8.56
N ALA A 87 -4.52 4.18 -8.88
CA ALA A 87 -4.11 2.80 -8.78
C ALA A 87 -3.48 2.36 -10.11
N VAL A 88 -2.27 1.80 -10.03
CA VAL A 88 -1.53 1.29 -11.19
C VAL A 88 -0.86 -0.04 -10.84
N PRO A 89 -0.52 -0.89 -11.82
CA PRO A 89 0.27 -2.10 -11.56
C PRO A 89 1.59 -1.77 -10.85
N PRO A 90 2.10 -2.64 -9.95
CA PRO A 90 3.32 -2.36 -9.18
C PRO A 90 4.54 -1.98 -10.04
N GLU A 91 4.73 -2.65 -11.16
CA GLU A 91 5.82 -2.36 -12.11
C GLU A 91 5.70 -0.97 -12.76
N THR A 92 4.49 -0.44 -12.87
CA THR A 92 4.23 0.90 -13.40
C THR A 92 4.56 1.98 -12.37
N GLN A 93 4.42 1.69 -11.07
CA GLN A 93 4.73 2.64 -10.01
C GLN A 93 6.19 3.11 -10.09
N ASP A 94 7.13 2.17 -10.21
CA ASP A 94 8.56 2.48 -10.28
C ASP A 94 8.87 3.36 -11.51
N VAL A 95 8.30 3.03 -12.68
CA VAL A 95 8.46 3.82 -13.92
C VAL A 95 7.93 5.24 -13.75
N MET A 96 6.76 5.41 -13.12
CA MET A 96 6.17 6.74 -12.90
C MET A 96 6.95 7.57 -11.87
N MET A 97 7.55 6.93 -10.87
CA MET A 97 8.41 7.61 -9.90
C MET A 97 9.74 8.03 -10.53
N GLU A 98 10.38 7.16 -11.32
CA GLU A 98 11.65 7.44 -12.00
C GLU A 98 11.50 8.55 -13.05
N SER A 99 10.41 8.55 -13.82
CA SER A 99 10.11 9.63 -14.78
C SER A 99 9.70 10.94 -14.12
N GLY A 100 9.29 10.92 -12.84
CA GLY A 100 8.75 12.06 -12.12
C GLY A 100 7.30 12.39 -12.48
N ASP A 101 6.59 11.51 -13.20
CA ASP A 101 5.15 11.64 -13.46
C ASP A 101 4.33 11.47 -12.17
N ALA A 102 4.72 10.56 -11.29
CA ALA A 102 4.25 10.51 -9.91
C ALA A 102 5.25 11.17 -8.96
N LYS A 103 4.72 11.84 -7.92
CA LYS A 103 5.53 12.49 -6.88
C LYS A 103 5.64 11.64 -5.62
N VAL A 104 4.68 10.76 -5.40
CA VAL A 104 4.57 9.88 -4.25
C VAL A 104 4.15 8.49 -4.74
N ALA A 105 4.72 7.45 -4.14
CA ALA A 105 4.27 6.09 -4.34
C ALA A 105 4.17 5.32 -3.02
N SER A 106 3.22 4.39 -3.00
CA SER A 106 2.89 3.54 -1.85
C SER A 106 2.34 2.21 -2.36
N GLY A 107 2.82 1.10 -1.82
CA GLY A 107 2.46 -0.25 -2.29
C GLY A 107 3.29 -1.31 -1.55
N GLY A 108 3.27 -1.30 -0.22
CA GLY A 108 4.03 -2.25 0.59
C GLY A 108 5.54 -2.04 0.52
N TYR A 109 6.01 -0.84 0.23
CA TYR A 109 7.44 -0.57 0.13
C TYR A 109 8.15 -0.71 1.47
N TYR A 110 9.28 -1.42 1.47
CA TYR A 110 10.16 -1.52 2.62
C TYR A 110 11.25 -0.45 2.60
N ARG A 111 11.65 0.02 3.79
CA ARG A 111 12.82 0.88 3.94
C ARG A 111 14.07 0.10 3.54
N THR A 112 14.79 0.59 2.54
CA THR A 112 16.04 0.00 2.06
C THR A 112 17.05 1.09 1.73
N PRO A 113 18.40 0.83 1.85
CA PRO A 113 19.42 1.79 1.47
C PRO A 113 19.29 2.32 0.03
N ARG A 114 18.82 1.47 -0.91
CA ARG A 114 18.56 1.88 -2.29
C ARG A 114 17.45 2.92 -2.35
N ARG A 115 16.30 2.68 -1.68
CA ARG A 115 15.18 3.63 -1.68
C ARG A 115 15.54 4.95 -1.02
N GLU A 116 16.29 4.94 0.07
CA GLU A 116 16.78 6.16 0.73
C GLU A 116 17.77 6.94 -0.15
N LYS A 117 18.56 6.23 -0.97
CA LYS A 117 19.42 6.86 -1.96
C LYS A 117 18.62 7.51 -3.08
N ASP A 118 17.59 6.85 -3.61
CA ASP A 118 16.90 7.25 -4.84
C ASP A 118 15.69 8.16 -4.57
N TYR A 119 15.10 8.10 -3.37
CA TYR A 119 13.90 8.84 -2.96
C TYR A 119 14.06 9.50 -1.57
N ILE A 120 13.15 10.39 -1.22
CA ILE A 120 12.93 10.78 0.18
C ILE A 120 11.98 9.72 0.77
N VAL A 121 12.45 9.08 1.85
CA VAL A 121 11.63 8.15 2.63
C VAL A 121 11.26 8.84 3.95
N PRO A 122 9.99 9.20 4.18
CA PRO A 122 9.55 9.79 5.44
C PRO A 122 10.01 8.99 6.66
N ASN A 123 10.25 9.66 7.77
CA ASN A 123 10.75 9.01 8.98
C ASN A 123 9.70 8.11 9.64
N THR A 124 8.42 8.48 9.49
CA THR A 124 7.30 7.78 10.11
C THR A 124 6.85 6.61 9.23
N PRO A 125 7.10 5.35 9.64
CA PRO A 125 6.58 4.19 8.92
C PRO A 125 5.07 4.07 9.13
N ILE A 126 4.39 3.45 8.17
CA ILE A 126 2.95 3.15 8.26
C ILE A 126 2.67 1.78 8.90
N GLY A 127 3.71 1.03 9.22
CA GLY A 127 3.68 -0.28 9.86
C GLY A 127 5.01 -0.98 9.73
N ALA A 128 5.05 -2.24 10.12
CA ALA A 128 6.14 -3.14 9.78
C ALA A 128 5.60 -4.51 9.39
N SER A 129 6.30 -5.17 8.49
CA SER A 129 5.98 -6.49 8.00
C SER A 129 7.01 -7.49 8.47
N SER A 130 6.53 -8.64 8.90
CA SER A 130 7.35 -9.78 9.32
C SER A 130 7.38 -10.83 8.21
N VAL A 131 8.57 -11.21 7.75
CA VAL A 131 8.73 -12.35 6.85
C VAL A 131 8.68 -13.63 7.69
N MET A 132 7.63 -14.41 7.49
CA MET A 132 7.27 -15.57 8.30
C MET A 132 7.39 -16.87 7.52
N ILE A 133 7.46 -17.98 8.25
CA ILE A 133 7.33 -19.33 7.70
C ILE A 133 5.89 -19.76 7.93
N TYR A 134 5.15 -20.03 6.85
CA TYR A 134 3.79 -20.55 6.89
C TYR A 134 3.75 -22.02 6.55
N VAL A 135 2.99 -22.77 7.31
CA VAL A 135 2.71 -24.19 7.10
C VAL A 135 1.20 -24.45 7.23
N LEU A 136 0.70 -25.57 6.72
CA LEU A 136 -0.63 -26.05 7.07
C LEU A 136 -0.71 -26.29 8.58
N LYS A 137 -1.84 -26.03 9.20
CA LYS A 137 -2.07 -26.21 10.64
C LYS A 137 -1.73 -27.63 11.12
N ASP A 138 -2.07 -28.64 10.32
CA ASP A 138 -1.74 -30.03 10.62
C ASP A 138 -0.23 -30.29 10.68
N ASN A 139 0.56 -29.43 10.06
CA ASN A 139 2.02 -29.48 10.03
C ASN A 139 2.71 -28.54 11.03
N GLN A 140 1.97 -27.93 11.97
CA GLN A 140 2.49 -26.91 12.89
C GLN A 140 3.68 -27.35 13.73
N ASN A 141 3.81 -28.66 14.01
CA ASN A 141 4.91 -29.25 14.78
C ASN A 141 6.01 -29.85 13.90
N LYS A 142 5.90 -29.73 12.57
CA LYS A 142 6.85 -30.34 11.64
C LYS A 142 8.18 -29.61 11.61
N PHE A 143 8.16 -28.28 11.79
CA PHE A 143 9.33 -27.42 11.73
C PHE A 143 9.35 -26.46 12.93
N SER A 144 10.53 -26.20 13.46
CA SER A 144 10.72 -25.26 14.58
C SER A 144 11.22 -23.87 14.13
N ASN A 145 11.91 -23.80 12.99
CA ASN A 145 12.51 -22.59 12.42
C ASN A 145 12.85 -22.81 10.94
N LEU A 146 13.42 -21.78 10.28
CA LEU A 146 13.76 -21.87 8.86
C LEU A 146 14.84 -22.90 8.56
N GLU A 147 15.86 -23.02 9.41
CA GLU A 147 16.93 -24.00 9.23
C GLU A 147 16.39 -25.44 9.22
N ASP A 148 15.51 -25.74 10.18
CA ASP A 148 14.82 -27.03 10.27
C ASP A 148 13.91 -27.27 9.06
N ALA A 149 13.15 -26.26 8.64
CA ALA A 149 12.27 -26.36 7.49
C ALA A 149 13.05 -26.59 6.18
N VAL A 150 14.18 -25.93 6.00
CA VAL A 150 15.05 -26.11 4.81
C VAL A 150 15.68 -27.50 4.76
N LYS A 151 16.07 -28.04 5.93
CA LYS A 151 16.67 -29.40 6.01
C LYS A 151 15.67 -30.52 5.76
N ASN A 152 14.42 -30.34 6.19
CA ASN A 152 13.45 -31.42 6.32
C ASN A 152 12.18 -31.25 5.48
N GLY A 153 12.06 -30.15 4.75
CA GLY A 153 10.86 -29.83 3.96
C GLY A 153 11.18 -29.23 2.60
N LYS A 154 10.14 -29.11 1.78
CA LYS A 154 10.19 -28.54 0.45
C LYS A 154 9.53 -27.17 0.45
N GLN A 155 10.29 -26.14 0.10
CA GLN A 155 9.84 -24.75 0.10
C GLN A 155 9.07 -24.41 -1.17
N VAL A 156 7.97 -23.64 -1.02
CA VAL A 156 7.31 -22.96 -2.15
C VAL A 156 8.28 -21.96 -2.78
N PRO A 157 8.46 -21.99 -4.11
CA PRO A 157 9.34 -21.03 -4.80
C PRO A 157 8.91 -19.59 -4.60
N ASN A 158 9.87 -18.67 -4.64
CA ASN A 158 9.64 -17.23 -4.57
C ASN A 158 9.87 -16.55 -5.91
N THR A 159 9.34 -15.34 -6.09
CA THR A 159 9.56 -14.54 -7.29
C THR A 159 11.05 -14.21 -7.42
N PRO A 160 11.69 -14.47 -8.58
CA PRO A 160 13.09 -14.15 -8.79
C PRO A 160 13.34 -12.65 -8.62
N ASN A 161 14.46 -12.30 -7.99
CA ASN A 161 14.88 -10.91 -7.72
C ASN A 161 13.92 -10.08 -6.85
N GLY A 162 12.89 -10.70 -6.27
CA GLY A 162 11.96 -10.06 -5.34
C GLY A 162 12.54 -9.84 -3.94
N GLY A 163 11.83 -9.07 -3.12
CA GLY A 163 12.26 -8.77 -1.76
C GLY A 163 12.45 -10.01 -0.87
N ILE A 164 11.59 -11.02 -1.02
CA ILE A 164 11.68 -12.28 -0.27
C ILE A 164 12.87 -13.11 -0.74
N TYR A 165 13.10 -13.17 -2.06
CA TYR A 165 14.29 -13.82 -2.62
C TYR A 165 15.57 -13.23 -2.01
N LYS A 166 15.65 -11.89 -1.91
CA LYS A 166 16.79 -11.22 -1.26
C LYS A 166 16.91 -11.60 0.22
N VAL A 167 15.82 -11.62 0.97
CA VAL A 167 15.83 -12.05 2.38
C VAL A 167 16.35 -13.47 2.51
N LEU A 168 15.90 -14.39 1.66
CA LEU A 168 16.33 -15.79 1.71
C LEU A 168 17.78 -15.98 1.25
N THR A 169 18.24 -15.24 0.24
CA THR A 169 19.65 -15.30 -0.18
C THR A 169 20.59 -14.76 0.89
N ASP A 170 20.22 -13.65 1.56
CA ASP A 170 21.00 -13.10 2.67
C ASP A 170 21.02 -14.07 3.87
N TRP A 171 19.85 -14.64 4.20
CA TRP A 171 19.76 -15.64 5.26
C TRP A 171 20.61 -16.87 4.92
N ASN A 172 20.54 -17.40 3.70
CA ASN A 172 21.29 -18.56 3.27
C ASN A 172 22.82 -18.33 3.34
N ALA A 173 23.26 -17.16 2.90
CA ALA A 173 24.68 -16.76 3.00
C ALA A 173 25.17 -16.70 4.46
N ALA A 174 24.30 -16.29 5.39
CA ALA A 174 24.60 -16.24 6.82
C ALA A 174 24.51 -17.63 7.51
N HIS A 175 24.04 -18.67 6.81
CA HIS A 175 23.87 -20.05 7.32
C HIS A 175 24.60 -21.05 6.43
N ASP A 176 25.85 -20.76 6.09
CA ASP A 176 26.78 -21.65 5.35
C ASP A 176 26.23 -22.18 4.01
N ASN A 177 25.37 -21.41 3.36
CA ASN A 177 24.67 -21.80 2.12
C ASN A 177 23.94 -23.15 2.24
N LEU A 178 23.18 -23.30 3.31
CA LEU A 178 22.41 -24.50 3.61
C LEU A 178 21.44 -24.89 2.48
N MET A 179 20.84 -23.93 1.81
CA MET A 179 20.12 -24.14 0.55
C MET A 179 21.12 -24.17 -0.59
N LYS A 180 21.13 -25.25 -1.38
CA LYS A 180 21.93 -25.31 -2.62
C LYS A 180 21.57 -24.18 -3.57
N GLU A 181 20.26 -23.89 -3.69
CA GLU A 181 19.68 -22.79 -4.45
C GLU A 181 18.41 -22.35 -3.74
N VAL A 182 18.16 -21.02 -3.66
CA VAL A 182 16.88 -20.51 -3.21
C VAL A 182 15.84 -20.78 -4.30
N PRO A 183 14.75 -21.51 -3.98
CA PRO A 183 13.75 -21.86 -5.00
C PRO A 183 13.07 -20.62 -5.58
N ILE A 184 13.01 -20.54 -6.92
CA ILE A 184 12.39 -19.44 -7.65
C ILE A 184 11.38 -19.93 -8.68
N GLN A 185 10.28 -19.20 -8.80
CA GLN A 185 9.28 -19.34 -9.85
C GLN A 185 8.53 -18.03 -9.99
N ASP A 186 8.40 -17.53 -11.23
CA ASP A 186 7.66 -16.32 -11.51
C ASP A 186 6.14 -16.55 -11.57
N GLY A 187 5.35 -15.50 -11.40
CA GLY A 187 3.91 -15.50 -11.61
C GLY A 187 3.05 -16.22 -10.55
N LEU A 188 3.64 -16.74 -9.45
CA LEU A 188 2.86 -17.36 -8.38
C LEU A 188 2.14 -16.32 -7.52
N THR A 189 0.82 -16.37 -7.50
CA THR A 189 -0.02 -15.60 -6.55
C THR A 189 0.04 -16.20 -5.15
N VAL A 190 -0.47 -15.48 -4.14
CA VAL A 190 -0.63 -16.03 -2.77
C VAL A 190 -1.55 -17.25 -2.79
N ALA A 191 -2.63 -17.21 -3.60
CA ALA A 191 -3.54 -18.34 -3.73
C ALA A 191 -2.87 -19.59 -4.32
N ASP A 192 -2.03 -19.44 -5.36
CA ASP A 192 -1.27 -20.57 -5.95
C ASP A 192 -0.33 -21.19 -4.92
N ARG A 193 0.35 -20.37 -4.12
CA ARG A 193 1.24 -20.82 -3.05
C ARG A 193 0.50 -21.61 -1.99
N LEU A 194 -0.64 -21.10 -1.53
CA LEU A 194 -1.49 -21.78 -0.55
C LEU A 194 -2.06 -23.09 -1.11
N GLN A 195 -2.48 -23.10 -2.38
CA GLN A 195 -2.95 -24.31 -3.04
C GLN A 195 -1.85 -25.37 -3.13
N SER A 196 -0.61 -24.97 -3.38
CA SER A 196 0.53 -25.90 -3.46
C SER A 196 0.90 -26.51 -2.09
N LEU A 197 0.69 -25.77 -0.98
CA LEU A 197 0.76 -26.34 0.37
C LEU A 197 -0.38 -27.35 0.60
N LYS A 198 -1.62 -26.99 0.25
CA LYS A 198 -2.81 -27.84 0.43
C LYS A 198 -2.69 -29.18 -0.30
N THR A 199 -2.09 -29.19 -1.48
CA THR A 199 -1.87 -30.41 -2.27
C THR A 199 -0.67 -31.25 -1.82
N GLY A 200 0.12 -30.76 -0.88
CA GLY A 200 1.36 -31.42 -0.44
C GLY A 200 2.50 -31.36 -1.47
N GLN A 201 2.39 -30.50 -2.50
CA GLN A 201 3.48 -30.25 -3.44
C GLN A 201 4.69 -29.65 -2.74
N TYR A 202 4.42 -28.79 -1.75
CA TYR A 202 5.39 -28.14 -0.89
C TYR A 202 4.96 -28.26 0.58
N ASP A 203 5.92 -28.14 1.50
CA ASP A 203 5.73 -28.30 2.93
C ASP A 203 5.58 -26.97 3.67
N PHE A 204 6.24 -25.92 3.19
CA PHE A 204 6.21 -24.59 3.78
C PHE A 204 6.40 -23.49 2.74
N MET A 205 5.95 -22.28 3.08
CA MET A 205 6.28 -21.08 2.33
C MET A 205 6.87 -20.02 3.25
N VAL A 206 7.76 -19.20 2.70
CA VAL A 206 8.29 -18.00 3.35
C VAL A 206 7.65 -16.79 2.68
N TYR A 207 6.89 -16.02 3.46
CA TYR A 207 6.16 -14.88 2.89
C TYR A 207 5.95 -13.76 3.92
N PRO A 208 5.82 -12.49 3.49
CA PRO A 208 5.51 -11.39 4.39
C PRO A 208 4.05 -11.43 4.85
N ASP A 209 3.84 -11.07 6.09
CA ASP A 209 2.54 -11.11 6.75
C ASP A 209 1.56 -10.00 6.33
N ASN A 210 2.03 -8.98 5.61
CA ASN A 210 1.21 -7.88 5.12
C ASN A 210 0.64 -8.09 3.70
N PHE A 211 0.89 -9.24 3.06
CA PHE A 211 0.38 -9.56 1.72
C PHE A 211 -0.86 -10.46 1.73
N GLY A 212 -1.67 -10.40 2.78
CA GLY A 212 -2.99 -11.04 2.81
C GLY A 212 -2.96 -12.57 2.77
N VAL A 213 -1.91 -13.18 3.31
CA VAL A 213 -1.76 -14.66 3.34
C VAL A 213 -2.89 -15.30 4.14
N GLU A 214 -3.16 -14.77 5.34
CA GLU A 214 -4.15 -15.31 6.26
C GLU A 214 -5.59 -15.11 5.73
N GLU A 215 -5.86 -13.93 5.16
CA GLU A 215 -7.14 -13.61 4.53
C GLU A 215 -7.41 -14.49 3.31
N THR A 216 -6.38 -14.68 2.47
CA THR A 216 -6.49 -15.56 1.30
C THR A 216 -6.70 -17.02 1.71
N ALA A 217 -5.94 -17.50 2.70
CA ALA A 217 -6.09 -18.85 3.23
C ALA A 217 -7.51 -19.08 3.78
N LYS A 218 -8.03 -18.13 4.56
CA LYS A 218 -9.40 -18.17 5.09
C LYS A 218 -10.45 -18.22 3.96
N ALA A 219 -10.29 -17.40 2.93
CA ALA A 219 -11.19 -17.39 1.77
C ALA A 219 -11.15 -18.72 0.99
N MET A 220 -9.99 -19.40 0.97
CA MET A 220 -9.82 -20.71 0.32
C MET A 220 -10.20 -21.91 1.22
N GLY A 221 -10.59 -21.68 2.48
CA GLY A 221 -10.85 -22.75 3.45
C GLY A 221 -9.59 -23.56 3.77
N ILE A 222 -8.43 -22.90 3.85
CA ILE A 222 -7.14 -23.50 4.18
C ILE A 222 -6.73 -23.00 5.56
N GLU A 223 -6.49 -23.91 6.50
CA GLU A 223 -5.98 -23.57 7.82
C GLU A 223 -4.44 -23.55 7.78
N ILE A 224 -3.85 -22.40 8.05
CA ILE A 224 -2.41 -22.18 8.11
C ILE A 224 -2.01 -21.62 9.47
N VAL A 225 -0.75 -21.82 9.82
CA VAL A 225 -0.11 -21.19 10.98
C VAL A 225 1.30 -20.76 10.61
N THR A 226 1.85 -19.82 11.37
CA THR A 226 3.27 -19.48 11.32
C THR A 226 4.07 -20.31 12.31
N VAL A 227 5.30 -20.66 11.93
CA VAL A 227 6.25 -21.38 12.80
C VAL A 227 7.55 -20.62 12.96
N GLY A 228 8.18 -20.75 14.12
CA GLY A 228 9.43 -20.05 14.44
C GLY A 228 9.25 -18.54 14.68
N LYS A 229 10.39 -17.85 14.71
CA LYS A 229 10.44 -16.38 14.80
C LYS A 229 10.43 -15.77 13.40
N PRO A 230 10.08 -14.47 13.27
CA PRO A 230 10.27 -13.75 12.01
C PRO A 230 11.70 -13.92 11.49
N ILE A 231 11.84 -14.24 10.19
CA ILE A 231 13.14 -14.31 9.52
C ILE A 231 13.72 -12.89 9.38
N LYS A 232 12.84 -11.95 9.07
CA LYS A 232 13.16 -10.53 8.98
C LYS A 232 11.92 -9.70 9.26
N VAL A 233 12.11 -8.56 9.91
CA VAL A 233 11.09 -7.52 10.03
C VAL A 233 11.54 -6.31 9.21
N ASN A 234 10.63 -5.72 8.44
CA ASN A 234 10.89 -4.57 7.60
C ASN A 234 9.88 -3.46 7.91
N GLU A 235 10.35 -2.22 8.04
CA GLU A 235 9.44 -1.06 8.07
C GLU A 235 8.70 -0.94 6.74
N ILE A 236 7.38 -0.75 6.80
CA ILE A 236 6.55 -0.39 5.66
C ILE A 236 6.55 1.14 5.57
N VAL A 237 7.01 1.65 4.45
CA VAL A 237 7.20 3.08 4.23
C VAL A 237 6.58 3.53 2.90
N VAL A 238 6.49 4.84 2.75
CA VAL A 238 6.13 5.48 1.50
C VAL A 238 7.36 6.11 0.89
N ILE A 239 7.36 6.36 -0.41
CA ILE A 239 8.47 7.04 -1.10
C ILE A 239 7.99 8.31 -1.77
N VAL A 240 8.81 9.36 -1.70
CA VAL A 240 8.55 10.67 -2.28
C VAL A 240 9.72 11.05 -3.19
N ASN A 241 9.42 11.66 -4.34
CA ASN A 241 10.47 12.10 -5.27
C ASN A 241 11.44 13.07 -4.58
N LYS A 242 12.75 12.92 -4.84
CA LYS A 242 13.80 13.70 -4.18
C LYS A 242 13.68 15.22 -4.32
N LYS A 243 12.98 15.69 -5.33
CA LYS A 243 12.75 17.12 -5.57
C LYS A 243 11.60 17.71 -4.73
N GLU A 244 10.88 16.88 -4.00
CA GLU A 244 9.64 17.24 -3.31
C GLU A 244 9.81 17.27 -1.78
N GLU A 245 10.87 17.94 -1.29
CA GLU A 245 11.24 17.99 0.14
C GLU A 245 10.10 18.54 1.02
N LYS A 246 9.46 19.63 0.58
CA LYS A 246 8.34 20.23 1.32
C LYS A 246 7.14 19.27 1.41
N LEU A 247 6.78 18.60 0.31
CA LEU A 247 5.73 17.59 0.28
C LEU A 247 6.06 16.42 1.21
N ALA A 248 7.29 15.93 1.17
CA ALA A 248 7.74 14.85 2.03
C ALA A 248 7.63 15.20 3.53
N ALA A 249 8.00 16.44 3.90
CA ALA A 249 7.88 16.93 5.27
C ALA A 249 6.42 17.03 5.72
N GLU A 250 5.50 17.49 4.86
CA GLU A 250 4.07 17.51 5.18
C GLU A 250 3.46 16.12 5.30
N ILE A 251 3.87 15.18 4.44
CA ILE A 251 3.46 13.78 4.51
C ILE A 251 3.96 13.17 5.82
N ASP A 252 5.24 13.35 6.18
CA ASP A 252 5.79 12.79 7.42
C ASP A 252 5.05 13.34 8.66
N ALA A 253 4.80 14.65 8.70
CA ALA A 253 4.02 15.27 9.77
C ALA A 253 2.57 14.72 9.86
N ALA A 254 1.92 14.49 8.71
CA ALA A 254 0.59 13.91 8.66
C ALA A 254 0.60 12.45 9.13
N LEU A 255 1.55 11.63 8.67
CA LEU A 255 1.73 10.24 9.10
C LEU A 255 2.00 10.15 10.60
N LYS A 256 2.88 11.02 11.12
CA LYS A 256 3.14 11.08 12.56
C LYS A 256 1.88 11.39 13.35
N LYS A 257 1.09 12.39 12.94
CA LYS A 257 -0.18 12.72 13.59
C LYS A 257 -1.13 11.51 13.58
N LEU A 258 -1.29 10.83 12.43
CA LEU A 258 -2.18 9.67 12.28
C LEU A 258 -1.69 8.44 13.08
N THR A 259 -0.38 8.35 13.33
CA THR A 259 0.19 7.36 14.24
C THR A 259 -0.13 7.71 15.70
N ASP A 260 0.14 8.95 16.10
CA ASP A 260 -0.03 9.44 17.48
C ASP A 260 -1.51 9.40 17.93
N ASP A 261 -2.46 9.67 17.03
CA ASP A 261 -3.90 9.64 17.32
C ASP A 261 -4.55 8.26 17.13
N GLY A 262 -3.75 7.23 16.80
CA GLY A 262 -4.21 5.85 16.65
C GLY A 262 -4.95 5.54 15.35
N THR A 263 -5.01 6.48 14.40
CA THR A 263 -5.72 6.27 13.13
C THR A 263 -5.08 5.15 12.30
N ILE A 264 -3.73 5.12 12.19
CA ILE A 264 -3.03 4.05 11.46
C ILE A 264 -3.27 2.68 12.12
N ALA A 265 -3.22 2.60 13.45
CA ALA A 265 -3.52 1.36 14.18
C ALA A 265 -4.94 0.86 13.90
N ARG A 266 -5.94 1.74 13.96
CA ARG A 266 -7.34 1.39 13.65
C ARG A 266 -7.54 0.95 12.20
N LEU A 267 -6.87 1.58 11.24
CA LEU A 267 -6.92 1.16 9.84
C LEU A 267 -6.23 -0.19 9.64
N SER A 268 -5.13 -0.44 10.35
CA SER A 268 -4.45 -1.73 10.35
C SER A 268 -5.36 -2.84 10.89
N GLU A 269 -6.02 -2.63 12.03
CA GLU A 269 -7.01 -3.56 12.57
C GLU A 269 -8.18 -3.84 11.60
N LYS A 270 -8.63 -2.81 10.88
CA LYS A 270 -9.68 -2.97 9.86
C LYS A 270 -9.29 -3.95 8.77
N TRP A 271 -8.03 -3.88 8.28
CA TRP A 271 -7.60 -4.59 7.08
C TRP A 271 -6.83 -5.88 7.37
N TYR A 272 -6.10 -5.93 8.51
CA TYR A 272 -5.23 -7.06 8.88
C TYR A 272 -5.66 -7.77 10.16
N HIS A 273 -6.74 -7.31 10.82
CA HIS A 273 -7.20 -7.82 12.12
C HIS A 273 -6.10 -7.79 13.19
N ARG A 274 -5.12 -6.92 13.02
CA ARG A 274 -4.00 -6.67 13.95
C ARG A 274 -3.36 -5.32 13.66
N ASN A 275 -2.59 -4.81 14.61
CA ASN A 275 -1.86 -3.56 14.46
C ASN A 275 -0.44 -3.80 13.91
N LEU A 276 -0.19 -3.49 12.63
CA LEU A 276 1.13 -3.66 12.00
C LEU A 276 2.23 -2.77 12.63
N LEU A 277 1.87 -1.69 13.37
CA LEU A 277 2.84 -0.90 14.11
C LEU A 277 3.47 -1.68 15.27
N ASP A 278 2.82 -2.72 15.78
CA ASP A 278 3.36 -3.54 16.87
C ASP A 278 4.61 -4.31 16.41
N ASN A 279 4.70 -4.69 15.14
CA ASN A 279 5.88 -5.33 14.57
C ASN A 279 7.15 -4.43 14.65
N LEU A 280 7.00 -3.09 14.73
CA LEU A 280 8.13 -2.17 14.89
C LEU A 280 8.89 -2.41 16.20
N LYS A 281 8.24 -3.02 17.21
CA LYS A 281 8.87 -3.37 18.49
C LYS A 281 9.95 -4.45 18.30
N GLU A 282 9.81 -5.30 17.29
CA GLU A 282 10.78 -6.36 16.98
C GLU A 282 12.05 -5.81 16.32
N LEU A 283 12.00 -4.63 15.68
CA LEU A 283 13.19 -3.97 15.09
C LEU A 283 14.12 -3.36 16.15
N LYS A 284 13.62 -3.18 17.39
CA LYS A 284 14.38 -2.57 18.49
C LYS A 284 15.03 -3.58 19.41
N LYS A 285 14.85 -4.87 19.15
CA LYS A 285 15.47 -5.98 19.89
C LYS A 285 16.74 -6.46 19.21
#